data_ef8f85ae1bf12389c11327f48b10c972
#
_entry.id   ef8f85ae1bf12389c11327f48b10c972
#
_cell.length_a   1.000
_cell.length_b   1.000
_cell.length_c   1.000
_cell.angle_alpha   90.00
_cell.angle_beta   90.00
_cell.angle_gamma   90.00
#
_symmetry.space_group_name_H-M   'P 1'
#
loop_
_entity.id
_entity.type
_entity.pdbx_description
1 polymer ?
#
loop_
_entity_poly.entity_id
_entity_poly.type
_entity_poly.pdbx_seq_one_letter_code
_entity_poly.pdbx_strand_id
1 'polypeptide(L)' 'MHPDDIIEIFRRVLNTTEVEVDSDFFELGGDSLLATRVLSAIAREFQLELMYDDFIDDPTPDGLFAKVAATAS' A
#
# COMPACT_ATOMS: atom_id res chain seq x y z
N MET A 1 -10.65 -6.93 5.57
CA MET A 1 -9.58 -5.93 5.47
C MET A 1 -10.17 -4.54 5.44
N HIS A 2 -9.44 -3.56 5.92
CA HIS A 2 -9.88 -2.18 6.08
C HIS A 2 -8.80 -1.26 5.51
N PRO A 3 -9.16 -0.08 4.95
CA PRO A 3 -8.13 0.84 4.44
C PRO A 3 -7.07 1.22 5.48
N ASP A 4 -7.43 1.23 6.77
CA ASP A 4 -6.49 1.52 7.84
C ASP A 4 -5.36 0.51 7.92
N ASP A 5 -5.59 -0.72 7.47
CA ASP A 5 -4.53 -1.74 7.45
C ASP A 5 -3.41 -1.35 6.49
N ILE A 6 -3.79 -0.76 5.35
CA ILE A 6 -2.79 -0.31 4.38
C ILE A 6 -2.09 0.95 4.87
N ILE A 7 -2.83 1.84 5.54
CA ILE A 7 -2.22 3.01 6.17
C ILE A 7 -1.14 2.57 7.16
N GLU A 8 -1.43 1.56 7.96
CA GLU A 8 -0.48 1.03 8.93
C GLU A 8 0.76 0.46 8.26
N ILE A 9 0.59 -0.24 7.14
CA ILE A 9 1.72 -0.77 6.37
C ILE A 9 2.58 0.38 5.86
N PHE A 10 1.96 1.44 5.33
CA PHE A 10 2.70 2.62 4.87
C PHE A 10 3.49 3.24 6.01
N ARG A 11 2.87 3.38 7.19
CA ARG A 11 3.54 3.96 8.35
C ARG A 11 4.77 3.17 8.74
N ARG A 12 4.67 1.85 8.74
CA ARG A 12 5.79 0.98 9.11
C ARG A 12 6.91 1.05 8.08
N VAL A 13 6.56 0.96 6.80
CA VAL A 13 7.55 0.95 5.73
C VAL A 13 8.24 2.30 5.60
N LEU A 14 7.49 3.39 5.69
CA LEU A 14 8.02 4.75 5.55
C LEU A 14 8.54 5.34 6.86
N ASN A 15 8.29 4.64 7.97
CA ASN A 15 8.70 5.10 9.30
C ASN A 15 8.16 6.51 9.59
N THR A 16 6.88 6.71 9.36
CA THR A 16 6.20 7.98 9.62
C THR A 16 4.78 7.72 10.09
N THR A 17 4.24 8.62 10.90
CA THR A 17 2.86 8.55 11.33
C THR A 17 1.93 9.39 10.47
N GLU A 18 2.49 10.18 9.57
CA GLU A 18 1.71 11.14 8.77
C GLU A 18 1.24 10.51 7.46
N VAL A 19 0.36 9.52 7.57
CA VAL A 19 -0.20 8.83 6.40
C VAL A 19 -1.72 8.88 6.50
N GLU A 20 -2.35 9.33 5.43
CA GLU A 20 -3.80 9.38 5.30
C GLU A 20 -4.24 8.50 4.12
N VAL A 21 -5.55 8.32 3.95
CA VAL A 21 -6.08 7.42 2.92
C VAL A 21 -5.71 7.86 1.51
N ASP A 22 -5.51 9.15 1.29
CA ASP A 22 -5.18 9.72 -0.02
C ASP A 22 -3.71 10.15 -0.13
N SER A 23 -2.87 9.78 0.83
CA SER A 23 -1.45 10.14 0.79
C SER A 23 -0.74 9.36 -0.31
N ASP A 24 0.03 10.07 -1.14
CA ASP A 24 0.82 9.45 -2.20
C ASP A 24 2.12 8.89 -1.60
N PHE A 25 2.37 7.60 -1.83
CA PHE A 25 3.50 6.90 -1.26
C PHE A 25 4.84 7.56 -1.62
N PHE A 26 4.98 7.96 -2.88
CA PHE A 26 6.24 8.54 -3.36
C PHE A 26 6.43 9.97 -2.86
N GLU A 27 5.35 10.71 -2.66
CA GLU A 27 5.43 12.05 -2.06
C GLU A 27 5.80 11.99 -0.59
N LEU A 28 5.52 10.88 0.09
CA LEU A 28 5.90 10.68 1.48
C LEU A 28 7.36 10.22 1.63
N GLY A 29 8.10 10.14 0.54
CA GLY A 29 9.49 9.74 0.57
C GLY A 29 9.73 8.30 0.18
N GLY A 30 8.74 7.61 -0.33
CA GLY A 30 8.87 6.23 -0.78
C GLY A 30 9.64 6.13 -2.09
N ASP A 31 10.22 4.96 -2.33
CA ASP A 31 10.89 4.62 -3.58
C ASP A 31 10.52 3.20 -4.00
N SER A 32 11.14 2.73 -5.09
CA SER A 32 10.82 1.40 -5.63
C SER A 32 11.08 0.27 -4.65
N LEU A 33 12.17 0.38 -3.89
CA LEU A 33 12.51 -0.65 -2.90
C LEU A 33 11.47 -0.69 -1.79
N LEU A 34 11.08 0.47 -1.28
CA LEU A 34 10.07 0.56 -0.23
C LEU A 34 8.70 0.13 -0.74
N ALA A 35 8.38 0.46 -2.00
CA ALA A 35 7.14 0.01 -2.62
C ALA A 35 7.08 -1.52 -2.65
N THR A 36 8.18 -2.17 -2.98
CA THR A 36 8.27 -3.63 -2.97
C THR A 36 7.99 -4.19 -1.57
N ARG A 37 8.47 -3.50 -0.54
CA ARG A 37 8.19 -3.90 0.84
C ARG A 37 6.71 -3.79 1.19
N VAL A 38 6.03 -2.76 0.70
CA VAL A 38 4.59 -2.63 0.89
C VAL A 38 3.86 -3.78 0.22
N LEU A 39 4.23 -4.10 -1.01
CA LEU A 39 3.61 -5.21 -1.74
C LEU A 39 3.83 -6.54 -1.03
N SER A 40 5.03 -6.77 -0.50
CA SER A 40 5.34 -7.97 0.26
C SER A 40 4.51 -8.07 1.54
N ALA A 41 4.32 -6.95 2.23
CA ALA A 41 3.51 -6.91 3.44
C ALA A 41 2.05 -7.22 3.13
N ILE A 42 1.52 -6.67 2.05
CA ILE A 42 0.14 -6.94 1.64
C ILE A 42 -0.02 -8.42 1.31
N ALA A 43 0.92 -8.98 0.56
CA ALA A 43 0.86 -10.39 0.19
C ALA A 43 0.87 -11.29 1.43
N ARG A 44 1.71 -10.96 2.41
CA ARG A 44 1.84 -11.75 3.62
C ARG A 44 0.64 -11.61 4.56
N GLU A 45 0.14 -10.39 4.73
CA GLU A 45 -0.92 -10.12 5.70
C GLU A 45 -2.31 -10.44 5.19
N PHE A 46 -2.53 -10.31 3.88
CA PHE A 46 -3.85 -10.53 3.29
C PHE A 46 -3.87 -11.68 2.29
N GLN A 47 -2.73 -12.33 2.08
CA GLN A 47 -2.59 -13.46 1.16
C GLN A 47 -3.06 -13.11 -0.25
N LEU A 48 -2.71 -11.90 -0.68
CA LEU A 48 -3.05 -11.37 -2.01
C LEU A 48 -1.79 -10.81 -2.64
N GLU A 49 -1.59 -11.13 -3.91
CA GLU A 49 -0.41 -10.69 -4.62
C GLU A 49 -0.79 -9.61 -5.63
N LEU A 50 -0.38 -8.37 -5.34
CA LEU A 50 -0.54 -7.26 -6.25
C LEU A 50 0.75 -7.06 -7.04
N MET A 51 0.61 -6.64 -8.28
CA MET A 51 1.76 -6.35 -9.12
C MET A 51 2.27 -4.95 -8.86
N TYR A 52 3.55 -4.70 -9.16
CA TYR A 52 4.13 -3.38 -9.02
C TYR A 52 3.36 -2.33 -9.84
N ASP A 53 2.89 -2.71 -11.03
CA ASP A 53 2.12 -1.80 -11.88
C ASP A 53 0.82 -1.37 -11.21
N ASP A 54 0.20 -2.26 -10.44
CA ASP A 54 -1.00 -1.91 -9.67
C ASP A 54 -0.69 -0.87 -8.62
N PHE A 55 0.50 -0.96 -8.02
CA PHE A 55 0.91 -0.01 -6.99
C PHE A 55 1.13 1.38 -7.56
N ILE A 56 1.87 1.48 -8.68
CA ILE A 56 2.22 2.79 -9.24
C ILE A 56 1.04 3.47 -9.93
N ASP A 57 0.02 2.71 -10.30
CA ASP A 57 -1.18 3.27 -10.91
C ASP A 57 -1.92 4.21 -9.95
N ASP A 58 -1.97 3.85 -8.67
CA ASP A 58 -2.55 4.71 -7.64
C ASP A 58 -1.87 4.35 -6.30
N PRO A 59 -0.73 4.98 -6.00
CA PRO A 59 0.06 4.60 -4.83
C PRO A 59 -0.43 5.25 -3.54
N THR A 60 -1.72 5.13 -3.28
CA THR A 60 -2.33 5.62 -2.05
C THR A 60 -2.97 4.45 -1.31
N PRO A 61 -3.16 4.57 0.02
CA PRO A 61 -3.84 3.52 0.77
C PRO A 61 -5.23 3.22 0.21
N ASP A 62 -5.96 4.25 -0.18
CA ASP A 62 -7.31 4.09 -0.73
C ASP A 62 -7.27 3.38 -2.09
N GLY A 63 -6.34 3.77 -2.96
CA GLY A 63 -6.19 3.12 -4.26
C GLY A 63 -5.79 1.67 -4.15
N LEU A 64 -4.86 1.35 -3.25
CA LEU A 64 -4.44 -0.02 -3.03
C LEU A 64 -5.54 -0.85 -2.40
N PHE A 65 -6.30 -0.27 -1.48
CA PHE A 65 -7.43 -0.95 -0.88
C PHE A 65 -8.46 -1.34 -1.94
N ALA A 66 -8.74 -0.44 -2.88
CA ALA A 66 -9.68 -0.71 -3.96
C ALA A 66 -9.21 -1.88 -4.83
N LYS A 67 -7.91 -1.94 -5.13
CA LYS A 67 -7.36 -3.03 -5.92
C LYS A 67 -7.37 -4.36 -5.18
N VAL A 68 -7.06 -4.33 -3.90
CA VAL A 68 -7.12 -5.54 -3.06
C VAL A 68 -8.55 -6.04 -2.98
N ALA A 69 -9.50 -5.15 -2.76
CA ALA A 69 -10.91 -5.51 -2.69
C ALA A 69 -11.41 -6.12 -4.00
N ALA A 70 -10.99 -5.56 -5.14
CA ALA A 70 -11.35 -6.09 -6.44
C ALA A 70 -10.75 -7.47 -6.68
N THR A 71 -9.51 -7.69 -6.22
CA THR A 71 -8.83 -8.97 -6.39
C THR A 71 -9.42 -10.05 -5.49
N ALA A 72 -9.86 -9.65 -4.30
CA ALA A 72 -10.41 -10.58 -3.30
C ALA A 72 -11.85 -11.01 -3.60
N SER A 73 -12.53 -10.30 -4.47
CA SER A 73 -13.94 -10.63 -4.79
C SER A 73 -14.10 -11.69 -5.93
#